data_7fc539ce2de04b46b293011894c3bd98
#
_entry.id   7fc539ce2de04b46b293011894c3bd98
#
_cell.length_a   1.000
_cell.length_b   1.000
_cell.length_c   1.000
_cell.angle_alpha   90.00
_cell.angle_beta   90.00
_cell.angle_gamma   90.00
#
_symmetry.space_group_name_H-M   'P 1'
#
loop_
_entity.id
_entity.type
_entity.pdbx_description
1 polymer ?
#
loop_
_entity_poly.entity_id
_entity_poly.type
_entity_poly.pdbx_seq_one_letter_code
_entity_poly.pdbx_strand_id
1 'polypeptide(L)'
;MIATPHLDAASARGRAFLGTRHAIMAGAMTWVSERHLVSAISNAGGFGVLACGAMPPELLEREIAATRALTDKPFGINLITLHPQLDELIQVCARQNVSHVVLAGGLPPGPAIAAIKAFGAKLMCFAPTAALAKKLVRSGVDAIVIEGSEAGGHIGPVSLTVLAQEILPAITDVPVFVAGGIGRGNAIAAYLEMGASGVQLGTRFAAAAESVAHEKFKAAFVRASARDAIASVQIDPRLPVIPVRALKNAGSDAFNERQREVAAAVDRGEMDLAAGQLAIEHYWAGALRRAVVEGDVESGSLMAGQSVGMVTKVQPVAEIIAELVAEAEAALSRAHPRAHGREAAA
;
A
#
# COMPACT_ATOMS: atom_id res chain seq x y z
N MET A 1 16.73 -2.50 22.64
CA MET A 1 15.39 -2.62 22.02
C MET A 1 14.32 -2.41 23.06
N ILE A 2 13.33 -1.58 22.79
CA ILE A 2 12.19 -1.35 23.70
C ILE A 2 11.32 -2.60 23.72
N ALA A 3 10.91 -3.06 24.89
CA ALA A 3 9.94 -4.15 25.01
C ALA A 3 8.56 -3.67 24.57
N THR A 4 7.85 -4.46 23.76
CA THR A 4 6.57 -4.10 23.15
C THR A 4 5.50 -5.16 23.41
N PRO A 5 5.25 -5.55 24.68
CA PRO A 5 4.41 -6.71 24.99
C PRO A 5 2.93 -6.53 24.61
N HIS A 6 2.39 -5.30 24.67
CA HIS A 6 0.99 -5.05 24.29
C HIS A 6 0.84 -5.07 22.75
N LEU A 7 1.74 -4.41 22.03
CA LEU A 7 1.76 -4.42 20.58
C LEU A 7 2.03 -5.84 20.04
N ASP A 8 2.95 -6.56 20.67
CA ASP A 8 3.29 -7.94 20.29
C ASP A 8 2.08 -8.88 20.44
N ALA A 9 1.31 -8.72 21.50
CA ALA A 9 0.08 -9.49 21.73
C ALA A 9 -1.03 -9.09 20.73
N ALA A 10 -1.29 -7.80 20.59
CA ALA A 10 -2.35 -7.28 19.72
C ALA A 10 -2.10 -7.59 18.23
N SER A 11 -0.84 -7.65 17.79
CA SER A 11 -0.46 -7.92 16.39
C SER A 11 0.04 -9.35 16.13
N ALA A 12 -0.11 -10.27 17.09
CA ALA A 12 0.45 -11.63 17.02
C ALA A 12 0.06 -12.38 15.74
N ARG A 13 -1.21 -12.29 15.33
CA ARG A 13 -1.73 -12.95 14.13
C ARG A 13 -1.07 -12.43 12.85
N GLY A 14 -0.93 -11.10 12.72
CA GLY A 14 -0.29 -10.48 11.57
C GLY A 14 1.20 -10.78 11.51
N ARG A 15 1.89 -10.73 12.66
CA ARG A 15 3.31 -11.08 12.77
C ARG A 15 3.57 -12.53 12.36
N ALA A 16 2.74 -13.47 12.82
CA ALA A 16 2.85 -14.89 12.46
C ALA A 16 2.59 -15.10 10.96
N PHE A 17 1.63 -14.36 10.38
CA PHE A 17 1.35 -14.42 8.95
C PHE A 17 2.54 -13.92 8.13
N LEU A 18 3.06 -12.73 8.42
CA LEU A 18 4.15 -12.10 7.67
C LEU A 18 5.52 -12.73 7.96
N GLY A 19 5.69 -13.39 9.10
CA GLY A 19 6.99 -13.89 9.56
C GLY A 19 7.92 -12.77 10.01
N THR A 20 7.39 -11.63 10.45
CA THR A 20 8.15 -10.42 10.81
C THR A 20 8.03 -10.09 12.29
N ARG A 21 8.93 -9.22 12.77
CA ARG A 21 8.91 -8.73 14.14
C ARG A 21 7.68 -7.85 14.42
N HIS A 22 7.31 -7.00 13.46
CA HIS A 22 6.19 -6.08 13.56
C HIS A 22 5.21 -6.34 12.41
N ALA A 23 3.91 -6.29 12.67
CA ALA A 23 2.88 -6.42 11.64
C ALA A 23 2.65 -5.08 10.91
N ILE A 24 3.74 -4.49 10.43
CA ILE A 24 3.80 -3.23 9.67
C ILE A 24 4.31 -3.56 8.27
N MET A 25 3.43 -3.44 7.26
CA MET A 25 3.75 -3.67 5.86
C MET A 25 4.05 -2.35 5.14
N ALA A 26 4.87 -2.43 4.10
CA ALA A 26 4.89 -1.39 3.07
C ALA A 26 3.79 -1.63 2.02
N GLY A 27 3.13 -0.57 1.60
CA GLY A 27 2.35 -0.59 0.37
C GLY A 27 3.28 -0.69 -0.84
N ALA A 28 2.86 -1.45 -1.85
CA ALA A 28 3.59 -1.51 -3.10
C ALA A 28 3.38 -0.22 -3.91
N MET A 29 4.43 0.54 -4.06
CA MET A 29 4.44 1.84 -4.72
C MET A 29 5.30 1.76 -5.98
N THR A 30 4.68 1.83 -7.16
CA THR A 30 5.37 1.78 -8.45
C THR A 30 6.46 2.86 -8.52
N TRP A 31 7.67 2.50 -8.98
CA TRP A 31 8.90 3.29 -9.03
C TRP A 31 9.55 3.61 -7.67
N VAL A 32 8.89 3.30 -6.54
CA VAL A 32 9.38 3.61 -5.19
C VAL A 32 9.76 2.33 -4.42
N SER A 33 8.89 1.31 -4.45
CA SER A 33 9.10 0.06 -3.71
C SER A 33 9.98 -0.90 -4.50
N GLU A 34 11.27 -0.65 -4.46
CA GLU A 34 12.34 -1.44 -5.07
C GLU A 34 13.26 -2.04 -3.99
N ARG A 35 14.31 -2.73 -4.39
CA ARG A 35 15.22 -3.51 -3.53
C ARG A 35 15.72 -2.77 -2.27
N HIS A 36 16.07 -1.49 -2.38
CA HIS A 36 16.67 -0.74 -1.25
C HIS A 36 15.62 -0.41 -0.19
N LEU A 37 14.47 0.13 -0.60
CA LEU A 37 13.40 0.43 0.34
C LEU A 37 12.81 -0.85 0.94
N VAL A 38 12.59 -1.87 0.12
CA VAL A 38 12.01 -3.15 0.56
C VAL A 38 12.91 -3.87 1.56
N SER A 39 14.22 -3.96 1.28
CA SER A 39 15.18 -4.57 2.19
C SER A 39 15.33 -3.77 3.50
N ALA A 40 15.35 -2.43 3.42
CA ALA A 40 15.42 -1.59 4.61
C ALA A 40 14.22 -1.79 5.54
N ILE A 41 13.00 -1.89 4.99
CA ILE A 41 11.79 -2.15 5.78
C ILE A 41 11.85 -3.55 6.41
N SER A 42 12.24 -4.56 5.66
CA SER A 42 12.36 -5.92 6.17
C SER A 42 13.44 -6.03 7.25
N ASN A 43 14.60 -5.42 7.07
CA ASN A 43 15.70 -5.37 8.03
C ASN A 43 15.32 -4.62 9.32
N ALA A 44 14.44 -3.61 9.22
CA ALA A 44 13.91 -2.90 10.37
C ALA A 44 12.80 -3.67 11.13
N GLY A 45 12.47 -4.89 10.69
CA GLY A 45 11.49 -5.76 11.32
C GLY A 45 10.06 -5.58 10.83
N GLY A 46 9.82 -4.77 9.80
CA GLY A 46 8.58 -4.67 9.05
C GLY A 46 8.51 -5.70 7.91
N PHE A 47 7.57 -5.51 6.99
CA PHE A 47 7.39 -6.35 5.82
C PHE A 47 7.43 -5.51 4.54
N GLY A 48 8.55 -5.54 3.83
CA GLY A 48 8.72 -4.88 2.55
C GLY A 48 7.96 -5.60 1.44
N VAL A 49 7.45 -4.87 0.45
CA VAL A 49 6.77 -5.44 -0.71
C VAL A 49 7.30 -4.80 -1.99
N LEU A 50 7.91 -5.59 -2.88
CA LEU A 50 8.34 -5.13 -4.21
C LEU A 50 7.12 -4.81 -5.07
N ALA A 51 7.13 -3.64 -5.72
CA ALA A 51 6.08 -3.22 -6.63
C ALA A 51 6.38 -3.64 -8.07
N CYS A 52 5.67 -4.61 -8.58
CA CYS A 52 5.86 -5.14 -9.93
C CYS A 52 4.92 -4.53 -10.99
N GLY A 53 4.28 -3.38 -10.69
CA GLY A 53 3.22 -2.83 -11.54
C GLY A 53 3.59 -2.58 -13.02
N ALA A 54 4.87 -2.35 -13.34
CA ALA A 54 5.36 -2.11 -14.70
C ALA A 54 6.61 -2.94 -15.03
N MET A 55 6.93 -3.96 -14.24
CA MET A 55 8.13 -4.78 -14.46
C MET A 55 7.83 -5.95 -15.39
N PRO A 56 8.61 -6.16 -16.46
CA PRO A 56 8.60 -7.42 -17.17
C PRO A 56 9.21 -8.55 -16.30
N PRO A 57 8.95 -9.83 -16.64
CA PRO A 57 9.40 -10.97 -15.83
C PRO A 57 10.90 -10.99 -15.51
N GLU A 58 11.75 -10.65 -16.47
CA GLU A 58 13.22 -10.65 -16.31
C GLU A 58 13.68 -9.57 -15.34
N LEU A 59 12.99 -8.43 -15.28
CA LEU A 59 13.29 -7.37 -14.32
C LEU A 59 12.85 -7.80 -12.91
N LEU A 60 11.65 -8.39 -12.77
CA LEU A 60 11.20 -8.92 -11.49
C LEU A 60 12.17 -9.95 -10.92
N GLU A 61 12.65 -10.88 -11.74
CA GLU A 61 13.60 -11.90 -11.32
C GLU A 61 14.91 -11.28 -10.78
N ARG A 62 15.45 -10.28 -11.48
CA ARG A 62 16.62 -9.51 -11.02
C ARG A 62 16.36 -8.74 -9.73
N GLU A 63 15.18 -8.11 -9.58
CA GLU A 63 14.82 -7.36 -8.37
C GLU A 63 14.67 -8.28 -7.16
N ILE A 64 14.08 -9.46 -7.33
CA ILE A 64 14.00 -10.46 -6.25
C ILE A 64 15.40 -10.88 -5.80
N ALA A 65 16.28 -11.25 -6.75
CA ALA A 65 17.63 -11.66 -6.44
C ALA A 65 18.43 -10.55 -5.74
N ALA A 66 18.32 -9.31 -6.24
CA ALA A 66 19.00 -8.16 -5.67
C ALA A 66 18.45 -7.79 -4.27
N THR A 67 17.15 -7.94 -4.03
CA THR A 67 16.56 -7.75 -2.69
C THR A 67 17.09 -8.78 -1.70
N ARG A 68 17.19 -10.06 -2.11
CA ARG A 68 17.77 -11.13 -1.28
C ARG A 68 19.25 -10.92 -0.95
N ALA A 69 19.98 -10.24 -1.81
CA ALA A 69 21.38 -9.87 -1.51
C ALA A 69 21.48 -8.81 -0.41
N LEU A 70 20.41 -8.05 -0.14
CA LEU A 70 20.35 -6.97 0.84
C LEU A 70 19.65 -7.36 2.15
N THR A 71 18.90 -8.47 2.16
CA THR A 71 18.15 -8.92 3.34
C THR A 71 17.93 -10.43 3.36
N ASP A 72 18.06 -11.03 4.53
CA ASP A 72 17.64 -12.42 4.83
C ASP A 72 16.21 -12.50 5.42
N LYS A 73 15.55 -11.34 5.56
CA LYS A 73 14.22 -11.22 6.16
C LYS A 73 13.11 -11.44 5.11
N PRO A 74 11.90 -11.83 5.55
CA PRO A 74 10.76 -11.98 4.64
C PRO A 74 10.40 -10.67 3.94
N PHE A 75 10.01 -10.78 2.66
CA PHE A 75 9.39 -9.73 1.88
C PHE A 75 8.39 -10.31 0.88
N GLY A 76 7.49 -9.49 0.39
CA GLY A 76 6.46 -9.87 -0.56
C GLY A 76 6.66 -9.30 -1.96
N ILE A 77 5.91 -9.85 -2.92
CA ILE A 77 5.85 -9.36 -4.29
C ILE A 77 4.42 -8.93 -4.59
N ASN A 78 4.25 -7.68 -5.02
CA ASN A 78 2.95 -7.22 -5.52
C ASN A 78 2.87 -7.43 -7.04
N LEU A 79 1.82 -8.13 -7.47
CA LEU A 79 1.46 -8.31 -8.87
C LEU A 79 0.13 -7.60 -9.18
N ILE A 80 0.04 -7.02 -10.35
CA ILE A 80 -1.19 -6.38 -10.82
C ILE A 80 -2.01 -7.38 -11.62
N THR A 81 -3.27 -7.57 -11.24
CA THR A 81 -4.17 -8.57 -11.87
C THR A 81 -4.41 -8.32 -13.36
N LEU A 82 -4.29 -7.06 -13.79
CA LEU A 82 -4.45 -6.66 -15.20
C LEU A 82 -3.11 -6.62 -15.97
N HIS A 83 -2.00 -7.06 -15.37
CA HIS A 83 -0.72 -7.08 -16.07
C HIS A 83 -0.76 -8.09 -17.24
N PRO A 84 -0.34 -7.70 -18.46
CA PRO A 84 -0.45 -8.57 -19.64
C PRO A 84 0.38 -9.87 -19.51
N GLN A 85 1.43 -9.86 -18.71
CA GLN A 85 2.30 -11.00 -18.43
C GLN A 85 2.12 -11.55 -17.00
N LEU A 86 0.90 -11.52 -16.46
CA LEU A 86 0.64 -11.95 -15.07
C LEU A 86 1.10 -13.41 -14.84
N ASP A 87 0.83 -14.30 -15.78
CA ASP A 87 1.14 -15.72 -15.65
C ASP A 87 2.66 -15.94 -15.59
N GLU A 88 3.44 -15.24 -16.43
CA GLU A 88 4.90 -15.32 -16.42
C GLU A 88 5.49 -14.74 -15.13
N LEU A 89 4.91 -13.65 -14.62
CA LEU A 89 5.31 -13.07 -13.33
C LEU A 89 5.03 -14.01 -12.16
N ILE A 90 3.89 -14.73 -12.19
CA ILE A 90 3.60 -15.78 -11.18
C ILE A 90 4.62 -16.92 -11.29
N GLN A 91 5.00 -17.32 -12.50
CA GLN A 91 6.04 -18.33 -12.69
C GLN A 91 7.41 -17.88 -12.17
N VAL A 92 7.78 -16.60 -12.34
CA VAL A 92 8.98 -16.02 -11.71
C VAL A 92 8.90 -16.16 -10.19
N CYS A 93 7.78 -15.78 -9.58
CA CYS A 93 7.58 -15.93 -8.14
C CYS A 93 7.72 -17.39 -7.69
N ALA A 94 7.20 -18.35 -8.45
CA ALA A 94 7.32 -19.78 -8.17
C ALA A 94 8.79 -20.25 -8.25
N ARG A 95 9.49 -19.95 -9.35
CA ARG A 95 10.92 -20.33 -9.52
C ARG A 95 11.81 -19.71 -8.44
N GLN A 96 11.47 -18.50 -8.02
CA GLN A 96 12.18 -17.78 -6.98
C GLN A 96 11.72 -18.12 -5.56
N ASN A 97 10.85 -19.11 -5.36
CA ASN A 97 10.31 -19.50 -4.04
C ASN A 97 9.87 -18.28 -3.21
N VAL A 98 9.08 -17.41 -3.80
CA VAL A 98 8.51 -16.23 -3.13
C VAL A 98 7.52 -16.69 -2.07
N SER A 99 7.69 -16.22 -0.83
CA SER A 99 6.85 -16.65 0.29
C SER A 99 5.49 -15.97 0.36
N HIS A 100 5.38 -14.74 -0.17
CA HIS A 100 4.15 -13.94 -0.11
C HIS A 100 3.92 -13.21 -1.42
N VAL A 101 2.70 -13.31 -1.96
CA VAL A 101 2.24 -12.56 -3.12
C VAL A 101 1.06 -11.68 -2.73
N VAL A 102 1.07 -10.44 -3.18
CA VAL A 102 -0.04 -9.48 -3.03
C VAL A 102 -0.64 -9.24 -4.41
N LEU A 103 -1.89 -9.62 -4.64
CA LEU A 103 -2.60 -9.29 -5.87
C LEU A 103 -3.42 -8.02 -5.70
N ALA A 104 -3.20 -7.06 -6.59
CA ALA A 104 -3.88 -5.77 -6.62
C ALA A 104 -4.33 -5.41 -8.04
N GLY A 105 -5.14 -4.34 -8.20
CA GLY A 105 -5.57 -3.84 -9.50
C GLY A 105 -6.75 -4.61 -10.10
N GLY A 106 -7.71 -5.01 -9.28
CA GLY A 106 -8.96 -5.63 -9.70
C GLY A 106 -9.25 -6.97 -9.02
N LEU A 107 -10.30 -7.64 -9.50
CA LEU A 107 -10.66 -8.97 -9.01
C LEU A 107 -9.66 -10.01 -9.54
N PRO A 108 -8.93 -10.74 -8.66
CA PRO A 108 -7.97 -11.73 -9.12
C PRO A 108 -8.65 -12.90 -9.85
N PRO A 109 -8.12 -13.32 -11.00
CA PRO A 109 -8.61 -14.50 -11.72
C PRO A 109 -8.41 -15.76 -10.88
N GLY A 110 -9.39 -16.68 -10.91
CA GLY A 110 -9.28 -17.98 -10.22
C GLY A 110 -8.02 -18.77 -10.56
N PRO A 111 -7.62 -18.88 -11.86
CA PRO A 111 -6.37 -19.51 -12.23
C PRO A 111 -5.12 -18.90 -11.60
N ALA A 112 -5.06 -17.56 -11.47
CA ALA A 112 -3.92 -16.87 -10.80
C ALA A 112 -3.85 -17.23 -9.31
N ILE A 113 -5.00 -17.26 -8.61
CA ILE A 113 -5.07 -17.72 -7.22
C ILE A 113 -4.55 -19.15 -7.11
N ALA A 114 -5.05 -20.06 -7.95
CA ALA A 114 -4.64 -21.46 -7.95
C ALA A 114 -3.14 -21.63 -8.23
N ALA A 115 -2.60 -20.92 -9.20
CA ALA A 115 -1.19 -20.96 -9.55
C ALA A 115 -0.28 -20.49 -8.39
N ILE A 116 -0.64 -19.40 -7.71
CA ILE A 116 0.10 -18.88 -6.56
C ILE A 116 0.05 -19.89 -5.39
N LYS A 117 -1.12 -20.44 -5.12
CA LYS A 117 -1.28 -21.44 -4.06
C LYS A 117 -0.53 -22.74 -4.35
N ALA A 118 -0.38 -23.13 -5.63
CA ALA A 118 0.29 -24.37 -6.03
C ALA A 118 1.79 -24.40 -5.66
N PHE A 119 2.49 -23.27 -5.60
CA PHE A 119 3.88 -23.23 -5.14
C PHE A 119 4.03 -22.86 -3.65
N GLY A 120 2.92 -22.81 -2.90
CA GLY A 120 2.92 -22.67 -1.45
C GLY A 120 3.08 -21.23 -0.93
N ALA A 121 3.01 -20.20 -1.77
CA ALA A 121 3.02 -18.82 -1.30
C ALA A 121 1.73 -18.47 -0.55
N LYS A 122 1.87 -17.60 0.44
CA LYS A 122 0.75 -16.93 1.10
C LYS A 122 0.24 -15.81 0.20
N LEU A 123 -1.06 -15.82 -0.05
CA LEU A 123 -1.71 -14.88 -0.96
C LEU A 123 -2.50 -13.83 -0.18
N MET A 124 -2.24 -12.56 -0.49
CA MET A 124 -2.99 -11.40 0.01
C MET A 124 -3.73 -10.72 -1.13
N CYS A 125 -4.95 -10.25 -0.87
CA CYS A 125 -5.75 -9.50 -1.85
C CYS A 125 -6.43 -8.29 -1.20
N PHE A 126 -6.65 -7.24 -2.00
CA PHE A 126 -7.42 -6.08 -1.57
C PHE A 126 -8.91 -6.35 -1.68
N ALA A 127 -9.67 -5.88 -0.68
CA ALA A 127 -11.12 -5.96 -0.68
C ALA A 127 -11.77 -4.65 -0.22
N PRO A 128 -12.51 -3.95 -1.09
CA PRO A 128 -13.22 -2.73 -0.73
C PRO A 128 -14.60 -2.96 -0.08
N THR A 129 -15.03 -4.21 0.09
CA THR A 129 -16.31 -4.57 0.74
C THR A 129 -16.21 -5.90 1.47
N ALA A 130 -17.04 -6.09 2.51
CA ALA A 130 -17.13 -7.37 3.23
C ALA A 130 -17.57 -8.53 2.32
N ALA A 131 -18.45 -8.28 1.35
CA ALA A 131 -18.92 -9.30 0.40
C ALA A 131 -17.76 -9.82 -0.47
N LEU A 132 -16.92 -8.92 -1.01
CA LEU A 132 -15.75 -9.31 -1.79
C LEU A 132 -14.70 -9.99 -0.90
N ALA A 133 -14.44 -9.50 0.30
CA ALA A 133 -13.53 -10.14 1.24
C ALA A 133 -13.92 -11.61 1.52
N LYS A 134 -15.21 -11.86 1.83
CA LYS A 134 -15.73 -13.22 2.00
C LYS A 134 -15.58 -14.10 0.76
N LYS A 135 -15.79 -13.54 -0.44
CA LYS A 135 -15.57 -14.26 -1.71
C LYS A 135 -14.12 -14.65 -1.88
N LEU A 136 -13.18 -13.74 -1.66
CA LEU A 136 -11.74 -13.97 -1.79
C LEU A 136 -11.25 -15.05 -0.81
N VAL A 137 -11.68 -14.98 0.47
CA VAL A 137 -11.36 -16.00 1.48
C VAL A 137 -11.83 -17.39 1.03
N ARG A 138 -13.08 -17.51 0.54
CA ARG A 138 -13.58 -18.77 -0.02
C ARG A 138 -12.81 -19.27 -1.25
N SER A 139 -12.16 -18.36 -1.98
CA SER A 139 -11.33 -18.70 -3.13
C SER A 139 -9.89 -19.10 -2.74
N GLY A 140 -9.55 -19.15 -1.44
CA GLY A 140 -8.25 -19.58 -0.95
C GLY A 140 -7.24 -18.46 -0.69
N VAL A 141 -7.68 -17.19 -0.63
CA VAL A 141 -6.83 -16.07 -0.21
C VAL A 141 -6.54 -16.17 1.28
N ASP A 142 -5.28 -15.99 1.67
CA ASP A 142 -4.79 -16.22 3.03
C ASP A 142 -4.84 -14.98 3.93
N ALA A 143 -4.93 -13.78 3.33
CA ALA A 143 -5.11 -12.52 4.06
C ALA A 143 -5.80 -11.47 3.20
N ILE A 144 -6.49 -10.55 3.84
CA ILE A 144 -7.18 -9.42 3.20
C ILE A 144 -6.46 -8.12 3.56
N VAL A 145 -6.36 -7.21 2.60
CA VAL A 145 -6.02 -5.80 2.83
C VAL A 145 -7.25 -4.95 2.56
N ILE A 146 -7.60 -4.08 3.49
CA ILE A 146 -8.63 -3.05 3.28
C ILE A 146 -7.96 -1.69 3.22
N GLU A 147 -8.33 -0.88 2.23
CA GLU A 147 -7.68 0.40 1.99
C GLU A 147 -8.71 1.53 1.93
N GLY A 148 -8.55 2.51 2.82
CA GLY A 148 -9.42 3.67 2.90
C GLY A 148 -9.11 4.73 1.84
N SER A 149 -10.10 5.58 1.60
CA SER A 149 -10.01 6.72 0.67
C SER A 149 -8.90 7.71 1.03
N GLU A 150 -8.35 7.66 2.24
CA GLU A 150 -7.23 8.48 2.71
C GLU A 150 -5.87 8.04 2.16
N ALA A 151 -5.81 6.88 1.50
CA ALA A 151 -4.58 6.37 0.88
C ALA A 151 -4.09 7.27 -0.27
N GLY A 152 -2.82 7.13 -0.64
CA GLY A 152 -2.24 7.73 -1.84
C GLY A 152 -2.30 6.77 -3.03
N GLY A 153 -2.30 7.30 -4.24
CA GLY A 153 -2.47 6.51 -5.45
C GLY A 153 -3.94 6.17 -5.71
N HIS A 154 -4.21 5.02 -6.31
CA HIS A 154 -5.58 4.58 -6.61
C HIS A 154 -6.36 4.34 -5.32
N ILE A 155 -7.54 4.94 -5.22
CA ILE A 155 -8.35 4.88 -4.00
C ILE A 155 -9.80 4.48 -4.29
N GLY A 156 -10.43 3.83 -3.30
CA GLY A 156 -11.88 3.69 -3.23
C GLY A 156 -12.55 4.90 -2.58
N PRO A 157 -13.88 4.96 -2.58
CA PRO A 157 -14.63 6.12 -2.07
C PRO A 157 -14.84 6.10 -0.54
N VAL A 158 -14.58 4.98 0.13
CA VAL A 158 -14.93 4.78 1.54
C VAL A 158 -13.71 5.00 2.43
N SER A 159 -13.90 5.72 3.54
CA SER A 159 -12.83 5.94 4.53
C SER A 159 -12.41 4.65 5.23
N LEU A 160 -11.15 4.57 5.66
CA LEU A 160 -10.62 3.39 6.36
C LEU A 160 -11.41 3.09 7.63
N THR A 161 -11.80 4.12 8.37
CA THR A 161 -12.57 3.95 9.61
C THR A 161 -13.90 3.25 9.39
N VAL A 162 -14.58 3.55 8.27
CA VAL A 162 -15.86 2.90 7.93
C VAL A 162 -15.62 1.48 7.44
N LEU A 163 -14.64 1.26 6.55
CA LEU A 163 -14.28 -0.08 6.08
C LEU A 163 -13.87 -1.01 7.23
N ALA A 164 -13.13 -0.50 8.21
CA ALA A 164 -12.71 -1.27 9.37
C ALA A 164 -13.91 -1.75 10.20
N GLN A 165 -14.90 -0.89 10.45
CA GLN A 165 -16.12 -1.24 11.18
C GLN A 165 -16.97 -2.30 10.44
N GLU A 166 -16.99 -2.24 9.10
CA GLU A 166 -17.76 -3.17 8.27
C GLU A 166 -17.04 -4.52 8.12
N ILE A 167 -15.74 -4.51 7.86
CA ILE A 167 -15.02 -5.69 7.37
C ILE A 167 -14.35 -6.48 8.51
N LEU A 168 -13.73 -5.80 9.49
CA LEU A 168 -13.02 -6.51 10.56
C LEU A 168 -13.89 -7.51 11.34
N PRO A 169 -15.10 -7.17 11.76
CA PRO A 169 -15.97 -8.14 12.44
C PRO A 169 -16.54 -9.21 11.51
N ALA A 170 -16.55 -8.96 10.19
CA ALA A 170 -17.11 -9.87 9.20
C ALA A 170 -16.10 -10.91 8.65
N ILE A 171 -14.80 -10.69 8.87
CA ILE A 171 -13.69 -11.52 8.38
C ILE A 171 -12.81 -11.91 9.56
N THR A 172 -13.08 -13.08 10.12
CA THR A 172 -12.33 -13.63 11.26
C THR A 172 -11.44 -14.82 10.90
N ASP A 173 -11.66 -15.44 9.75
CA ASP A 173 -10.95 -16.67 9.33
C ASP A 173 -9.51 -16.41 8.93
N VAL A 174 -9.24 -15.26 8.32
CA VAL A 174 -7.90 -14.87 7.85
C VAL A 174 -7.46 -13.53 8.45
N PRO A 175 -6.15 -13.22 8.52
CA PRO A 175 -5.67 -11.90 8.92
C PRO A 175 -6.20 -10.81 8.00
N VAL A 176 -6.59 -9.68 8.60
CA VAL A 176 -6.97 -8.46 7.86
C VAL A 176 -5.97 -7.36 8.20
N PHE A 177 -5.35 -6.79 7.19
CA PHE A 177 -4.46 -5.63 7.28
C PHE A 177 -5.21 -4.38 6.85
N VAL A 178 -4.98 -3.28 7.53
CA VAL A 178 -5.61 -2.00 7.22
C VAL A 178 -4.61 -1.03 6.61
N ALA A 179 -5.04 -0.28 5.60
CA ALA A 179 -4.21 0.64 4.82
C ALA A 179 -4.93 1.97 4.56
N GLY A 180 -4.16 3.04 4.36
CA GLY A 180 -4.68 4.38 4.10
C GLY A 180 -4.73 5.27 5.34
N GLY A 181 -4.23 6.50 5.22
CA GLY A 181 -4.28 7.52 6.27
C GLY A 181 -3.40 7.28 7.51
N ILE A 182 -2.74 6.14 7.63
CA ILE A 182 -1.96 5.77 8.81
C ILE A 182 -0.57 6.43 8.77
N GLY A 183 -0.27 7.25 9.75
CA GLY A 183 1.02 7.96 9.86
C GLY A 183 1.59 8.00 11.28
N ARG A 184 0.84 7.53 12.29
CA ARG A 184 1.21 7.50 13.71
C ARG A 184 0.92 6.14 14.33
N GLY A 185 1.71 5.75 15.32
CA GLY A 185 1.52 4.51 16.06
C GLY A 185 0.20 4.45 16.85
N ASN A 186 -0.34 5.60 17.26
CA ASN A 186 -1.65 5.65 17.93
C ASN A 186 -2.77 5.13 17.02
N ALA A 187 -2.71 5.41 15.70
CA ALA A 187 -3.67 4.88 14.75
C ALA A 187 -3.47 3.37 14.56
N ILE A 188 -2.23 2.88 14.58
CA ILE A 188 -1.94 1.44 14.57
C ILE A 188 -2.61 0.76 15.75
N ALA A 189 -2.42 1.28 16.96
CA ALA A 189 -3.04 0.76 18.18
C ALA A 189 -4.56 0.70 18.05
N ALA A 190 -5.21 1.78 17.61
CA ALA A 190 -6.65 1.85 17.46
C ALA A 190 -7.20 0.78 16.49
N TYR A 191 -6.56 0.59 15.33
CA TYR A 191 -7.00 -0.44 14.38
C TYR A 191 -6.75 -1.86 14.88
N LEU A 192 -5.66 -2.10 15.62
CA LEU A 192 -5.44 -3.40 16.26
C LEU A 192 -6.52 -3.70 17.30
N GLU A 193 -6.94 -2.71 18.11
CA GLU A 193 -8.07 -2.84 19.05
C GLU A 193 -9.40 -3.08 18.34
N MET A 194 -9.59 -2.55 17.12
CA MET A 194 -10.75 -2.86 16.29
C MET A 194 -10.71 -4.28 15.69
N GLY A 195 -9.60 -5.03 15.84
CA GLY A 195 -9.45 -6.39 15.36
C GLY A 195 -8.60 -6.55 14.09
N ALA A 196 -7.94 -5.50 13.62
CA ALA A 196 -6.95 -5.63 12.54
C ALA A 196 -5.78 -6.50 12.99
N SER A 197 -5.19 -7.25 12.05
CA SER A 197 -4.02 -8.09 12.33
C SER A 197 -2.70 -7.33 12.13
N GLY A 198 -2.74 -6.19 11.46
CA GLY A 198 -1.59 -5.33 11.19
C GLY A 198 -1.99 -4.17 10.27
N VAL A 199 -0.99 -3.42 9.85
CA VAL A 199 -1.18 -2.21 9.04
C VAL A 199 -0.30 -2.20 7.80
N GLN A 200 -0.73 -1.46 6.76
CA GLN A 200 0.06 -1.16 5.58
C GLN A 200 0.22 0.36 5.45
N LEU A 201 1.46 0.82 5.27
CA LEU A 201 1.81 2.23 5.09
C LEU A 201 2.49 2.45 3.73
N GLY A 202 2.14 3.54 3.05
CA GLY A 202 2.82 3.98 1.82
C GLY A 202 3.59 5.28 2.06
N THR A 203 2.89 6.36 2.29
CA THR A 203 3.38 7.74 2.28
C THR A 203 4.58 7.98 3.21
N ARG A 204 4.59 7.42 4.42
CA ARG A 204 5.72 7.52 5.35
C ARG A 204 6.99 6.88 4.77
N PHE A 205 6.86 5.72 4.14
CA PHE A 205 7.98 5.00 3.52
C PHE A 205 8.42 5.60 2.19
N ALA A 206 7.49 6.19 1.42
CA ALA A 206 7.85 6.88 0.17
C ALA A 206 8.83 8.04 0.40
N ALA A 207 8.73 8.72 1.55
CA ALA A 207 9.62 9.81 1.96
C ALA A 207 10.83 9.35 2.81
N ALA A 208 11.05 8.05 2.97
CA ALA A 208 12.19 7.53 3.73
C ALA A 208 13.54 7.84 3.06
N ALA A 209 14.61 7.84 3.84
CA ALA A 209 15.97 8.06 3.33
C ALA A 209 16.36 7.00 2.29
N GLU A 210 15.99 5.74 2.51
CA GLU A 210 16.29 4.61 1.62
C GLU A 210 15.40 4.54 0.38
N SER A 211 14.32 5.34 0.32
CA SER A 211 13.51 5.46 -0.90
C SER A 211 14.32 6.07 -2.03
N VAL A 212 14.26 5.47 -3.21
CA VAL A 212 14.92 5.98 -4.43
C VAL A 212 14.21 7.18 -5.05
N ALA A 213 13.07 7.59 -4.49
CA ALA A 213 12.36 8.76 -4.97
C ALA A 213 13.26 9.99 -4.94
N HIS A 214 13.16 10.82 -5.99
CA HIS A 214 13.97 12.03 -6.15
C HIS A 214 13.83 12.97 -4.94
N GLU A 215 14.91 13.66 -4.55
CA GLU A 215 14.93 14.53 -3.37
C GLU A 215 13.84 15.62 -3.41
N LYS A 216 13.52 16.16 -4.59
CA LYS A 216 12.41 17.12 -4.75
C LYS A 216 11.06 16.49 -4.41
N PHE A 217 10.85 15.21 -4.75
CA PHE A 217 9.64 14.46 -4.40
C PHE A 217 9.51 14.33 -2.87
N LYS A 218 10.56 13.88 -2.19
CA LYS A 218 10.60 13.76 -0.73
C LYS A 218 10.40 15.13 -0.05
N ALA A 219 11.06 16.17 -0.57
CA ALA A 219 10.92 17.53 -0.05
C ALA A 219 9.49 18.09 -0.22
N ALA A 220 8.78 17.74 -1.30
CA ALA A 220 7.38 18.10 -1.48
C ALA A 220 6.51 17.44 -0.39
N PHE A 221 6.74 16.17 -0.05
CA PHE A 221 6.03 15.48 1.02
C PHE A 221 6.25 16.14 2.40
N VAL A 222 7.49 16.52 2.70
CA VAL A 222 7.84 17.18 3.98
C VAL A 222 7.13 18.54 4.14
N ARG A 223 6.87 19.24 3.03
CA ARG A 223 6.19 20.55 3.06
C ARG A 223 4.67 20.46 3.04
N ALA A 224 4.12 19.31 2.65
CA ALA A 224 2.69 19.15 2.45
C ALA A 224 1.92 18.94 3.76
N SER A 225 0.68 19.36 3.76
CA SER A 225 -0.31 19.05 4.78
C SER A 225 -1.33 18.01 4.27
N ALA A 226 -2.10 17.42 5.17
CA ALA A 226 -3.12 16.42 4.79
C ALA A 226 -4.11 16.92 3.74
N ARG A 227 -4.47 18.20 3.79
CA ARG A 227 -5.41 18.84 2.84
C ARG A 227 -4.86 19.01 1.43
N ASP A 228 -3.53 18.94 1.27
CA ASP A 228 -2.88 19.10 -0.03
C ASP A 228 -2.93 17.80 -0.85
N ALA A 229 -3.20 16.65 -0.18
CA ALA A 229 -3.39 15.36 -0.81
C ALA A 229 -4.86 15.20 -1.25
N ILE A 230 -5.15 15.60 -2.48
CA ILE A 230 -6.50 15.60 -3.06
C ILE A 230 -6.73 14.39 -3.97
N ALA A 231 -7.96 13.90 -4.02
CA ALA A 231 -8.37 12.91 -5.00
C ALA A 231 -8.63 13.57 -6.35
N SER A 232 -8.24 12.89 -7.45
CA SER A 232 -8.66 13.32 -8.78
C SER A 232 -10.18 13.22 -8.92
N VAL A 233 -10.74 14.14 -9.70
CA VAL A 233 -12.19 14.20 -9.95
C VAL A 233 -12.48 13.60 -11.31
N GLN A 234 -13.52 12.79 -11.40
CA GLN A 234 -14.08 12.35 -12.68
C GLN A 234 -14.93 13.51 -13.23
N ILE A 235 -14.54 14.05 -14.38
CA ILE A 235 -15.22 15.21 -14.99
C ILE A 235 -16.46 14.77 -15.76
N ASP A 236 -16.37 13.69 -16.54
CA ASP A 236 -17.47 13.13 -17.33
C ASP A 236 -17.78 11.70 -16.89
N PRO A 237 -19.04 11.40 -16.48
CA PRO A 237 -19.41 10.05 -16.03
C PRO A 237 -19.31 8.97 -17.13
N ARG A 238 -19.29 9.36 -18.40
CA ARG A 238 -19.09 8.43 -19.52
C ARG A 238 -17.62 7.99 -19.68
N LEU A 239 -16.70 8.74 -19.09
CA LEU A 239 -15.26 8.49 -19.12
C LEU A 239 -14.80 8.12 -17.69
N PRO A 240 -15.03 6.88 -17.25
CA PRO A 240 -14.70 6.48 -15.90
C PRO A 240 -13.18 6.56 -15.66
N VAL A 241 -12.82 7.21 -14.57
CA VAL A 241 -11.45 7.35 -14.09
C VAL A 241 -11.39 6.76 -12.69
N ILE A 242 -10.46 5.84 -12.44
CA ILE A 242 -10.19 5.38 -11.08
C ILE A 242 -9.59 6.57 -10.32
N PRO A 243 -10.19 7.05 -9.22
CA PRO A 243 -9.67 8.19 -8.48
C PRO A 243 -8.24 7.92 -7.99
N VAL A 244 -7.36 8.90 -8.19
CA VAL A 244 -5.98 8.88 -7.71
C VAL A 244 -5.79 10.02 -6.72
N ARG A 245 -5.29 9.71 -5.53
CA ARG A 245 -4.92 10.75 -4.56
C ARG A 245 -3.45 11.12 -4.69
N ALA A 246 -3.20 12.41 -4.91
CA ALA A 246 -1.85 12.98 -5.04
C ALA A 246 -1.81 14.39 -4.44
N LEU A 247 -0.62 14.93 -4.22
CA LEU A 247 -0.46 16.34 -3.87
C LEU A 247 -0.93 17.22 -5.04
N LYS A 248 -1.71 18.25 -4.72
CA LYS A 248 -2.17 19.23 -5.70
C LYS A 248 -0.98 20.00 -6.29
N ASN A 249 -0.91 20.04 -7.63
CA ASN A 249 0.11 20.77 -8.39
C ASN A 249 -0.43 21.12 -9.78
N ALA A 250 0.39 21.76 -10.62
CA ALA A 250 0.01 22.09 -12.00
C ALA A 250 -0.38 20.85 -12.83
N GLY A 251 0.26 19.69 -12.57
CA GLY A 251 -0.10 18.42 -13.23
C GLY A 251 -1.51 17.93 -12.91
N SER A 252 -2.00 18.13 -11.67
CA SER A 252 -3.38 17.80 -11.30
C SER A 252 -4.41 18.72 -11.98
N ASP A 253 -4.08 19.99 -12.14
CA ASP A 253 -4.94 20.93 -12.85
C ASP A 253 -4.96 20.65 -14.35
N ALA A 254 -3.81 20.35 -14.95
CA ALA A 254 -3.68 19.93 -16.35
C ALA A 254 -4.41 18.60 -16.64
N PHE A 255 -4.45 17.67 -15.69
CA PHE A 255 -5.24 16.46 -15.82
C PHE A 255 -6.73 16.73 -15.92
N ASN A 256 -7.25 17.65 -15.09
CA ASN A 256 -8.65 18.04 -15.15
C ASN A 256 -8.99 18.72 -16.50
N GLU A 257 -8.09 19.54 -17.02
CA GLU A 257 -8.26 20.16 -18.34
C GLU A 257 -8.25 19.10 -19.45
N ARG A 258 -7.30 18.14 -19.39
CA ARG A 258 -7.26 17.03 -20.35
C ARG A 258 -8.54 16.21 -20.39
N GLN A 259 -9.16 15.94 -19.23
CA GLN A 259 -10.46 15.27 -19.18
C GLN A 259 -11.55 16.08 -19.92
N ARG A 260 -11.59 17.43 -19.75
CA ARG A 260 -12.55 18.29 -20.45
C ARG A 260 -12.33 18.28 -21.96
N GLU A 261 -11.07 18.37 -22.41
CA GLU A 261 -10.72 18.30 -23.82
C GLU A 261 -11.17 16.97 -24.46
N VAL A 262 -10.92 15.86 -23.78
CA VAL A 262 -11.32 14.53 -24.25
C VAL A 262 -12.84 14.41 -24.30
N ALA A 263 -13.55 14.84 -23.27
CA ALA A 263 -15.01 14.83 -23.24
C ALA A 263 -15.59 15.68 -24.40
N ALA A 264 -15.05 16.87 -24.63
CA ALA A 264 -15.48 17.72 -25.75
C ALA A 264 -15.16 17.09 -27.11
N ALA A 265 -14.04 16.40 -27.28
CA ALA A 265 -13.71 15.70 -28.51
C ALA A 265 -14.66 14.52 -28.80
N VAL A 266 -15.07 13.79 -27.74
CA VAL A 266 -16.11 12.75 -27.84
C VAL A 266 -17.45 13.36 -28.25
N ASP A 267 -17.85 14.49 -27.66
CA ASP A 267 -19.11 15.19 -28.00
C ASP A 267 -19.13 15.68 -29.46
N ARG A 268 -17.98 16.07 -30.02
CA ARG A 268 -17.85 16.48 -31.43
C ARG A 268 -17.72 15.30 -32.38
N GLY A 269 -17.66 14.04 -31.88
CA GLY A 269 -17.47 12.85 -32.72
C GLY A 269 -16.05 12.71 -33.30
N GLU A 270 -15.06 13.40 -32.75
CA GLU A 270 -13.65 13.34 -33.14
C GLU A 270 -12.96 12.09 -32.63
N MET A 271 -13.49 11.48 -31.56
CA MET A 271 -13.08 10.20 -31.02
C MET A 271 -14.26 9.47 -30.37
N ASP A 272 -14.19 8.14 -30.29
CA ASP A 272 -15.15 7.34 -29.54
C ASP A 272 -14.82 7.30 -28.03
N LEU A 273 -15.75 6.76 -27.24
CA LEU A 273 -15.60 6.66 -25.77
C LEU A 273 -14.39 5.81 -25.37
N ALA A 274 -14.10 4.72 -26.08
CA ALA A 274 -12.99 3.82 -25.76
C ALA A 274 -11.64 4.50 -25.99
N ALA A 275 -11.51 5.23 -27.12
CA ALA A 275 -10.33 6.04 -27.42
C ALA A 275 -10.16 7.18 -26.40
N GLY A 276 -11.27 7.81 -25.99
CA GLY A 276 -11.26 8.85 -24.96
C GLY A 276 -10.79 8.33 -23.60
N GLN A 277 -11.30 7.20 -23.17
CA GLN A 277 -10.87 6.54 -21.92
C GLN A 277 -9.38 6.20 -21.95
N LEU A 278 -8.90 5.61 -23.04
CA LEU A 278 -7.48 5.28 -23.20
C LEU A 278 -6.59 6.53 -23.19
N ALA A 279 -7.04 7.64 -23.80
CA ALA A 279 -6.31 8.91 -23.78
C ALA A 279 -6.15 9.51 -22.36
N ILE A 280 -7.17 9.34 -21.50
CA ILE A 280 -7.11 9.75 -20.10
C ILE A 280 -6.17 8.85 -19.30
N GLU A 281 -6.24 7.54 -19.48
CA GLU A 281 -5.35 6.58 -18.80
C GLU A 281 -3.87 6.82 -19.17
N HIS A 282 -3.56 7.02 -20.42
CA HIS A 282 -2.21 7.29 -20.89
C HIS A 282 -1.62 8.59 -20.34
N TYR A 283 -2.45 9.59 -20.02
CA TYR A 283 -1.98 10.83 -19.40
C TYR A 283 -1.31 10.57 -18.04
N TRP A 284 -1.89 9.68 -17.24
CA TRP A 284 -1.35 9.35 -15.91
C TRP A 284 -0.12 8.43 -15.93
N ALA A 285 -0.01 7.54 -16.91
CA ALA A 285 0.98 6.46 -16.93
C ALA A 285 2.43 6.95 -16.77
N GLY A 286 2.79 8.09 -17.40
CA GLY A 286 4.12 8.69 -17.29
C GLY A 286 4.31 9.68 -16.14
N ALA A 287 3.22 10.22 -15.58
CA ALA A 287 3.28 11.33 -14.63
C ALA A 287 3.93 10.94 -13.29
N LEU A 288 3.64 9.73 -12.79
CA LEU A 288 4.26 9.22 -11.56
C LEU A 288 5.77 9.02 -11.74
N ARG A 289 6.20 8.43 -12.87
CA ARG A 289 7.62 8.23 -13.15
C ARG A 289 8.37 9.56 -13.20
N ARG A 290 7.82 10.58 -13.89
CA ARG A 290 8.43 11.91 -13.94
C ARG A 290 8.61 12.50 -12.54
N ALA A 291 7.61 12.40 -11.67
CA ALA A 291 7.73 12.92 -10.31
C ALA A 291 8.78 12.15 -9.48
N VAL A 292 8.70 10.81 -9.49
CA VAL A 292 9.52 9.95 -8.62
C VAL A 292 10.96 9.87 -9.10
N VAL A 293 11.19 9.69 -10.41
CA VAL A 293 12.52 9.42 -10.98
C VAL A 293 13.21 10.70 -11.45
N GLU A 294 12.46 11.58 -12.10
CA GLU A 294 13.02 12.78 -12.74
C GLU A 294 12.91 14.03 -11.83
N GLY A 295 12.13 13.95 -10.75
CA GLY A 295 11.95 15.06 -9.82
C GLY A 295 11.07 16.19 -10.36
N ASP A 296 10.25 15.92 -11.38
CA ASP A 296 9.23 16.85 -11.87
C ASP A 296 8.05 16.89 -10.91
N VAL A 297 8.15 17.76 -9.91
CA VAL A 297 7.12 17.93 -8.87
C VAL A 297 6.00 18.88 -9.28
N GLU A 298 6.15 19.60 -10.39
CA GLU A 298 5.17 20.56 -10.88
C GLU A 298 4.15 19.91 -11.83
N SER A 299 4.64 19.04 -12.76
CA SER A 299 3.80 18.41 -13.79
C SER A 299 3.63 16.92 -13.57
N GLY A 300 4.44 16.31 -12.70
CA GLY A 300 4.34 14.90 -12.35
C GLY A 300 3.27 14.61 -11.30
N SER A 301 2.92 13.34 -11.14
CA SER A 301 1.98 12.90 -10.10
C SER A 301 2.72 12.55 -8.80
N LEU A 302 2.48 13.33 -7.76
CA LEU A 302 3.03 13.08 -6.43
C LEU A 302 2.01 12.28 -5.61
N MET A 303 1.86 10.98 -5.91
CA MET A 303 0.92 10.12 -5.22
C MET A 303 1.22 10.05 -3.71
N ALA A 304 0.37 10.65 -2.91
CA ALA A 304 0.48 10.75 -1.47
C ALA A 304 -0.88 10.60 -0.81
N GLY A 305 -0.96 9.84 0.28
CA GLY A 305 -2.14 9.80 1.13
C GLY A 305 -2.21 11.00 2.07
N GLN A 306 -3.34 11.19 2.73
CA GLN A 306 -3.54 12.29 3.68
C GLN A 306 -2.62 12.20 4.90
N SER A 307 -2.02 11.04 5.16
CA SER A 307 -0.94 10.89 6.15
C SER A 307 0.33 11.67 5.82
N VAL A 308 0.42 12.29 4.64
CA VAL A 308 1.53 13.18 4.26
C VAL A 308 1.73 14.32 5.27
N GLY A 309 0.68 14.83 5.87
CA GLY A 309 0.77 15.84 6.93
C GLY A 309 1.53 15.39 8.20
N MET A 310 1.85 14.09 8.30
CA MET A 310 2.68 13.52 9.38
C MET A 310 4.11 13.21 8.93
N VAL A 311 4.48 13.55 7.69
CA VAL A 311 5.85 13.47 7.16
C VAL A 311 6.54 14.81 7.43
N THR A 312 7.24 14.92 8.54
CA THR A 312 7.87 16.19 8.97
C THR A 312 9.34 16.31 8.56
N LYS A 313 9.97 15.22 8.18
CA LYS A 313 11.36 15.12 7.75
C LYS A 313 11.60 13.84 6.93
N VAL A 314 12.64 13.84 6.13
CA VAL A 314 13.23 12.61 5.57
C VAL A 314 14.00 11.92 6.69
N GLN A 315 13.73 10.64 6.93
CA GLN A 315 14.39 9.88 7.99
C GLN A 315 14.58 8.42 7.57
N PRO A 316 15.53 7.70 8.17
CA PRO A 316 15.71 6.28 7.91
C PRO A 316 14.47 5.45 8.25
N VAL A 317 14.23 4.41 7.47
CA VAL A 317 13.12 3.44 7.69
C VAL A 317 13.15 2.89 9.12
N ALA A 318 14.34 2.58 9.64
CA ALA A 318 14.47 2.06 11.00
C ALA A 318 13.95 3.02 12.08
N GLU A 319 14.15 4.34 11.90
CA GLU A 319 13.59 5.37 12.79
C GLU A 319 12.08 5.47 12.65
N ILE A 320 11.56 5.41 11.41
CA ILE A 320 10.11 5.45 11.14
C ILE A 320 9.41 4.28 11.86
N ILE A 321 9.94 3.07 11.71
CA ILE A 321 9.37 1.87 12.35
C ILE A 321 9.50 1.97 13.87
N ALA A 322 10.64 2.42 14.39
CA ALA A 322 10.85 2.58 15.83
C ALA A 322 9.87 3.59 16.45
N GLU A 323 9.63 4.74 15.81
CA GLU A 323 8.62 5.73 16.22
C GLU A 323 7.22 5.11 16.26
N LEU A 324 6.80 4.47 15.16
CA LEU A 324 5.47 3.86 15.06
C LEU A 324 5.24 2.79 16.12
N VAL A 325 6.24 1.95 16.36
CA VAL A 325 6.22 0.88 17.37
C VAL A 325 6.14 1.45 18.78
N ALA A 326 6.96 2.45 19.08
CA ALA A 326 6.96 3.09 20.41
C ALA A 326 5.63 3.81 20.70
N GLU A 327 5.08 4.55 19.73
CA GLU A 327 3.79 5.23 19.86
C GLU A 327 2.63 4.20 20.03
N ALA A 328 2.65 3.11 19.25
CA ALA A 328 1.61 2.08 19.32
C ALA A 328 1.66 1.34 20.66
N GLU A 329 2.84 0.93 21.13
CA GLU A 329 3.00 0.30 22.44
C GLU A 329 2.53 1.23 23.57
N ALA A 330 2.92 2.50 23.52
CA ALA A 330 2.50 3.48 24.52
C ALA A 330 0.97 3.69 24.53
N ALA A 331 0.32 3.66 23.37
CA ALA A 331 -1.14 3.78 23.29
C ALA A 331 -1.84 2.55 23.88
N LEU A 332 -1.44 1.35 23.45
CA LEU A 332 -1.99 0.08 23.96
C LEU A 332 -1.75 -0.13 25.44
N SER A 333 -0.57 0.24 25.94
CA SER A 333 -0.24 0.16 27.37
C SER A 333 -1.13 1.09 28.25
N ARG A 334 -1.52 2.25 27.72
CA ARG A 334 -2.47 3.14 28.42
C ARG A 334 -3.89 2.58 28.42
N ALA A 335 -4.30 1.96 27.33
CA ALA A 335 -5.63 1.35 27.20
C ALA A 335 -5.77 0.07 28.06
N HIS A 336 -4.68 -0.69 28.19
CA HIS A 336 -4.64 -1.96 28.92
C HIS A 336 -3.52 -1.96 29.97
N PRO A 337 -3.64 -1.16 31.05
CA PRO A 337 -2.65 -1.16 32.11
C PRO A 337 -2.57 -2.56 32.71
N ARG A 338 -1.36 -3.15 32.77
CA ARG A 338 -1.15 -4.42 33.45
C ARG A 338 -1.59 -4.23 34.91
N ALA A 339 -2.38 -5.13 35.41
CA ALA A 339 -2.66 -5.20 36.84
C ALA A 339 -1.34 -5.50 37.56
N HIS A 340 -0.63 -4.45 37.97
CA HIS A 340 0.57 -4.58 38.77
C HIS A 340 0.14 -5.00 40.19
N GLY A 341 0.48 -6.25 40.53
CA GLY A 341 0.68 -6.63 41.94
C GLY A 341 -0.56 -6.65 42.83
N ARG A 342 -1.43 -7.65 42.67
CA ARG A 342 -2.16 -8.21 43.80
C ARG A 342 -1.58 -9.56 44.20
N GLU A 343 -0.27 -9.60 44.48
CA GLU A 343 0.37 -10.72 45.17
C GLU A 343 1.53 -10.17 46.00
N ALA A 344 1.20 -9.51 47.10
CA ALA A 344 2.06 -9.34 48.26
C ALA A 344 1.26 -8.72 49.41
N ALA A 345 0.17 -9.38 49.84
CA ALA A 345 -0.41 -9.19 51.16
C ALA A 345 -1.41 -10.33 51.42
N ALA A 346 -0.87 -11.49 51.75
CA ALA A 346 -1.54 -12.52 52.53
C ALA A 346 -0.47 -13.28 53.33
#